data_2e8f1220ce3195b95cd79097e3d14ca4
#
_entry.id   2e8f1220ce3195b95cd79097e3d14ca4
#
_cell.length_a   1.000
_cell.length_b   1.000
_cell.length_c   1.000
_cell.angle_alpha   90.00
_cell.angle_beta   90.00
_cell.angle_gamma   90.00
#
_symmetry.space_group_name_H-M   'P 1'
#
loop_
_entity.id
_entity.type
_entity.pdbx_description
1 polymer ?
#
loop_
_entity_poly.entity_id
_entity_poly.type
_entity_poly.pdbx_seq_one_letter_code
_entity_poly.pdbx_strand_id
1 'polypeptide(L)'
;MINNDVAIIMYYWNHYKRKSLLNNFYICHNNLSKYNAIIIPIEISTNGSFDLPFPGTIKFQTDQLLWQKERVINYVCQKLTDDIKYVSFIDGDILFSEEDWIEQAKQKIDNKENLFIQPFSSVHYLPRNHTKYNGFYTFKHDSISKQVVVSGGKDGYKKTLFSEDFVYGNPGIAWITKKETLLNNPLYDKCIVGGGDTINIIKWLDLEETKSIPFIKYKKFKNNFIDDLLTLPKNNIDIDYIDQPVFHLNHGNKIDRQYASRFDLKP
;
A
#
# COMPACT_ATOMS: atom_id res chain seq x y z
N MET A 1 -19.78 12.20 20.96
CA MET A 1 -18.90 11.05 20.80
C MET A 1 -18.39 11.11 19.37
N ILE A 2 -17.09 11.26 19.21
CA ILE A 2 -16.45 11.24 17.90
C ILE A 2 -16.52 9.78 17.43
N ASN A 3 -17.28 9.52 16.40
CA ASN A 3 -17.48 8.16 15.89
C ASN A 3 -16.30 7.83 14.97
N ASN A 4 -15.21 7.31 15.56
CA ASN A 4 -14.03 6.91 14.83
C ASN A 4 -14.30 5.56 14.14
N ASP A 5 -15.00 5.61 13.01
CA ASP A 5 -15.34 4.42 12.21
C ASP A 5 -14.24 4.03 11.21
N VAL A 6 -13.08 4.71 11.26
CA VAL A 6 -11.93 4.49 10.37
C VAL A 6 -10.72 4.03 11.16
N ALA A 7 -10.12 2.92 10.75
CA ALA A 7 -8.81 2.47 11.22
C ALA A 7 -7.73 2.70 10.15
N ILE A 8 -6.61 3.29 10.54
CA ILE A 8 -5.42 3.47 9.70
C ILE A 8 -4.33 2.53 10.20
N ILE A 9 -4.03 1.50 9.43
CA ILE A 9 -2.98 0.53 9.71
C ILE A 9 -1.67 1.06 9.11
N MET A 10 -0.67 1.28 9.96
CA MET A 10 0.66 1.72 9.56
C MET A 10 1.67 0.62 9.80
N TYR A 11 2.34 0.18 8.74
CA TYR A 11 3.31 -0.89 8.80
C TYR A 11 4.74 -0.36 8.98
N TYR A 12 5.47 -0.92 9.96
CA TYR A 12 6.87 -0.63 10.22
C TYR A 12 7.70 -1.92 10.30
N TRP A 13 8.70 -1.99 9.42
CA TRP A 13 9.70 -3.05 9.44
C TRP A 13 11.07 -2.43 9.15
N ASN A 14 11.96 -2.48 10.15
CA ASN A 14 13.27 -1.83 10.09
C ASN A 14 14.37 -2.77 10.59
N HIS A 15 14.54 -3.89 9.89
CA HIS A 15 15.54 -4.89 10.26
C HIS A 15 16.96 -4.31 10.38
N TYR A 16 17.32 -3.37 9.51
CA TYR A 16 18.65 -2.75 9.51
C TYR A 16 18.80 -1.57 10.49
N LYS A 17 17.83 -1.32 11.34
CA LYS A 17 17.84 -0.24 12.35
C LYS A 17 18.22 1.14 11.77
N ARG A 18 17.70 1.46 10.60
CA ARG A 18 17.92 2.74 9.92
C ARG A 18 17.16 3.85 10.64
N LYS A 19 17.88 4.84 11.15
CA LYS A 19 17.29 6.00 11.84
C LYS A 19 16.32 6.79 10.95
N SER A 20 16.57 6.86 9.64
CA SER A 20 15.69 7.55 8.70
C SER A 20 14.30 6.91 8.60
N LEU A 21 14.20 5.58 8.61
CA LEU A 21 12.90 4.88 8.59
C LEU A 21 12.11 5.17 9.86
N LEU A 22 12.76 5.11 11.01
CA LEU A 22 12.11 5.43 12.29
C LEU A 22 11.62 6.87 12.32
N ASN A 23 12.47 7.84 11.95
CA ASN A 23 12.10 9.25 11.88
C ASN A 23 10.94 9.50 10.91
N ASN A 24 10.96 8.89 9.73
CA ASN A 24 9.88 9.01 8.75
C ASN A 24 8.57 8.48 9.32
N PHE A 25 8.62 7.34 10.01
CA PHE A 25 7.42 6.78 10.64
C PHE A 25 6.83 7.72 11.69
N TYR A 26 7.67 8.35 12.53
CA TYR A 26 7.22 9.37 13.49
C TYR A 26 6.55 10.57 12.80
N ILE A 27 7.17 11.09 11.74
CA ILE A 27 6.64 12.22 10.99
C ILE A 27 5.31 11.86 10.33
N CYS A 28 5.21 10.67 9.72
CA CYS A 28 4.00 10.15 9.11
C CYS A 28 2.89 9.95 10.17
N HIS A 29 3.18 9.30 11.29
CA HIS A 29 2.24 9.11 12.39
C HIS A 29 1.69 10.45 12.90
N ASN A 30 2.56 11.43 13.12
CA ASN A 30 2.14 12.78 13.54
C ASN A 30 1.30 13.50 12.47
N ASN A 31 1.60 13.31 11.19
CA ASN A 31 0.76 13.84 10.11
C ASN A 31 -0.63 13.18 10.11
N LEU A 32 -0.71 11.89 10.38
CA LEU A 32 -1.98 11.16 10.40
C LEU A 32 -2.81 11.43 11.66
N SER A 33 -2.19 11.77 12.80
CA SER A 33 -2.89 12.02 14.06
C SER A 33 -3.83 13.23 14.04
N LYS A 34 -3.75 14.09 13.02
CA LYS A 34 -4.68 15.20 12.80
C LYS A 34 -6.04 14.75 12.25
N TYR A 35 -6.13 13.55 11.68
CA TYR A 35 -7.36 13.00 11.12
C TYR A 35 -8.19 12.30 12.19
N ASN A 36 -9.50 12.31 12.01
CA ASN A 36 -10.43 11.60 12.88
C ASN A 36 -10.45 10.11 12.55
N ALA A 37 -9.39 9.39 12.93
CA ALA A 37 -9.22 7.96 12.68
C ALA A 37 -8.41 7.30 13.81
N ILE A 38 -8.60 6.01 14.00
CA ILE A 38 -7.81 5.20 14.92
C ILE A 38 -6.53 4.77 14.19
N ILE A 39 -5.38 5.27 14.62
CA ILE A 39 -4.09 4.86 14.06
C ILE A 39 -3.61 3.58 14.77
N ILE A 40 -3.30 2.56 13.98
CA ILE A 40 -2.81 1.26 14.46
C ILE A 40 -1.40 1.03 13.89
N PRO A 41 -0.35 1.39 14.63
CA PRO A 41 1.00 1.06 14.25
C PRO A 41 1.24 -0.44 14.36
N ILE A 42 1.87 -1.03 13.36
CA ILE A 42 2.33 -2.43 13.39
C ILE A 42 3.84 -2.44 13.29
N GLU A 43 4.51 -3.12 14.19
CA GLU A 43 5.96 -3.30 14.14
C GLU A 43 6.33 -4.77 14.08
N ILE A 44 7.18 -5.12 13.11
CA ILE A 44 7.78 -6.46 13.01
C ILE A 44 9.25 -6.38 13.39
N SER A 45 9.66 -7.26 14.29
CA SER A 45 11.04 -7.42 14.74
C SER A 45 11.51 -8.86 14.56
N THR A 46 12.76 -9.03 14.12
CA THR A 46 13.40 -10.35 14.00
C THR A 46 14.19 -10.79 15.23
N ASN A 47 14.45 -9.87 16.14
CA ASN A 47 15.24 -10.13 17.35
C ASN A 47 14.50 -9.79 18.66
N GLY A 48 13.19 -9.49 18.59
CA GLY A 48 12.39 -9.10 19.73
C GLY A 48 12.61 -7.67 20.25
N SER A 49 13.49 -6.89 19.61
CA SER A 49 13.69 -5.47 19.94
C SER A 49 12.77 -4.60 19.11
N PHE A 50 11.93 -3.81 19.75
CA PHE A 50 10.95 -2.94 19.14
C PHE A 50 11.32 -1.46 19.30
N ASP A 51 11.14 -0.68 18.25
CA ASP A 51 11.57 0.72 18.16
C ASP A 51 10.41 1.72 18.38
N LEU A 52 9.15 1.28 18.09
CA LEU A 52 8.00 2.16 18.15
C LEU A 52 7.46 2.31 19.59
N PRO A 53 7.41 3.55 20.14
CA PRO A 53 6.93 3.79 21.49
C PRO A 53 5.42 4.11 21.55
N PHE A 54 4.70 4.04 20.42
CA PHE A 54 3.31 4.45 20.38
C PHE A 54 2.43 3.49 21.19
N PRO A 55 1.55 4.00 22.07
CA PRO A 55 0.54 3.17 22.72
C PRO A 55 -0.32 2.46 21.67
N GLY A 56 -0.65 1.19 21.91
CA GLY A 56 -1.44 0.39 20.98
C GLY A 56 -0.68 -0.17 19.78
N THR A 57 0.66 0.02 19.71
CA THR A 57 1.47 -0.65 18.67
C THR A 57 1.32 -2.17 18.78
N ILE A 58 0.88 -2.80 17.69
CA ILE A 58 0.81 -4.25 17.57
C ILE A 58 2.20 -4.76 17.18
N LYS A 59 2.78 -5.60 18.04
CA LYS A 59 4.15 -6.08 17.89
C LYS A 59 4.16 -7.55 17.48
N PHE A 60 4.88 -7.83 16.40
CA PHE A 60 5.10 -9.19 15.93
C PHE A 60 6.59 -9.52 15.98
N GLN A 61 6.91 -10.69 16.51
CA GLN A 61 8.26 -11.25 16.43
C GLN A 61 8.27 -12.39 15.41
N THR A 62 9.29 -12.41 14.54
CA THR A 62 9.53 -13.47 13.57
C THR A 62 11.02 -13.80 13.55
N ASP A 63 11.38 -15.03 13.28
CA ASP A 63 12.75 -15.46 13.02
C ASP A 63 13.15 -15.32 11.54
N GLN A 64 12.20 -14.93 10.68
CA GLN A 64 12.39 -14.86 9.25
C GLN A 64 12.53 -13.41 8.76
N LEU A 65 13.53 -13.16 7.91
CA LEU A 65 13.77 -11.89 7.21
C LEU A 65 12.82 -11.67 6.02
N LEU A 66 11.60 -12.18 6.09
CA LEU A 66 10.64 -12.13 5.01
C LEU A 66 9.71 -10.93 5.13
N TRP A 67 9.26 -10.44 3.98
CA TRP A 67 8.25 -9.38 3.92
C TRP A 67 6.89 -9.91 4.37
N GLN A 68 6.26 -9.27 5.35
CA GLN A 68 5.04 -9.74 6.00
C GLN A 68 3.90 -8.72 5.94
N LYS A 69 4.05 -7.61 5.20
CA LYS A 69 3.13 -6.47 5.20
C LYS A 69 1.67 -6.91 5.00
N GLU A 70 1.41 -7.59 3.91
CA GLU A 70 0.04 -7.98 3.52
C GLU A 70 -0.58 -8.92 4.55
N ARG A 71 0.20 -9.89 5.06
CA ARG A 71 -0.24 -10.85 6.08
C ARG A 71 -0.66 -10.17 7.38
N VAL A 72 0.15 -9.24 7.89
CA VAL A 72 -0.19 -8.56 9.15
C VAL A 72 -1.33 -7.57 8.97
N ILE A 73 -1.49 -6.94 7.81
CA ILE A 73 -2.66 -6.11 7.50
C ILE A 73 -3.94 -6.96 7.52
N ASN A 74 -3.94 -8.11 6.83
CA ASN A 74 -5.07 -9.04 6.83
C ASN A 74 -5.40 -9.51 8.26
N TYR A 75 -4.39 -9.88 9.04
CA TYR A 75 -4.56 -10.31 10.42
C TYR A 75 -5.17 -9.22 11.31
N VAL A 76 -4.64 -8.00 11.24
CA VAL A 76 -5.15 -6.87 12.04
C VAL A 76 -6.57 -6.53 11.63
N CYS A 77 -6.88 -6.51 10.33
CA CYS A 77 -8.24 -6.27 9.85
C CYS A 77 -9.26 -7.23 10.46
N GLN A 78 -8.92 -8.53 10.60
CA GLN A 78 -9.77 -9.54 11.23
C GLN A 78 -10.01 -9.32 12.75
N LYS A 79 -9.16 -8.53 13.40
CA LYS A 79 -9.24 -8.24 14.84
C LYS A 79 -9.88 -6.90 15.17
N LEU A 80 -10.20 -6.10 14.16
CA LEU A 80 -10.88 -4.83 14.34
C LEU A 80 -12.31 -5.05 14.86
N THR A 81 -12.70 -4.20 15.78
CA THR A 81 -14.05 -4.19 16.36
C THR A 81 -15.13 -3.82 15.32
N ASP A 82 -16.40 -4.10 15.60
CA ASP A 82 -17.50 -3.93 14.65
C ASP A 82 -17.87 -2.46 14.39
N ASP A 83 -17.45 -1.56 15.26
CA ASP A 83 -17.60 -0.10 15.08
C ASP A 83 -16.69 0.46 13.97
N ILE A 84 -15.60 -0.24 13.61
CA ILE A 84 -14.76 0.10 12.48
C ILE A 84 -15.41 -0.35 11.17
N LYS A 85 -15.73 0.62 10.31
CA LYS A 85 -16.33 0.39 8.99
C LYS A 85 -15.33 0.46 7.85
N TYR A 86 -14.33 1.34 7.98
CA TYR A 86 -13.34 1.59 6.94
C TYR A 86 -11.95 1.28 7.45
N VAL A 87 -11.13 0.72 6.57
CA VAL A 87 -9.73 0.38 6.86
C VAL A 87 -8.85 1.00 5.80
N SER A 88 -7.89 1.81 6.25
CA SER A 88 -6.80 2.30 5.42
C SER A 88 -5.51 1.59 5.83
N PHE A 89 -4.66 1.24 4.87
CA PHE A 89 -3.32 0.75 5.12
C PHE A 89 -2.31 1.60 4.36
N ILE A 90 -1.31 2.11 5.10
CA ILE A 90 -0.45 3.21 4.67
C ILE A 90 1.01 2.86 4.98
N ASP A 91 1.91 3.14 4.04
CA ASP A 91 3.36 3.05 4.28
C ASP A 91 3.80 4.14 5.28
N GLY A 92 4.76 3.81 6.14
CA GLY A 92 5.17 4.65 7.27
C GLY A 92 6.06 5.86 6.92
N ASP A 93 6.00 6.34 5.68
CA ASP A 93 6.85 7.43 5.18
C ASP A 93 6.09 8.38 4.23
N ILE A 94 4.75 8.48 4.40
CA ILE A 94 3.86 9.25 3.54
C ILE A 94 3.22 10.40 4.32
N LEU A 95 3.13 11.56 3.65
CA LEU A 95 2.42 12.74 4.16
C LEU A 95 1.25 13.07 3.23
N PHE A 96 0.08 13.24 3.81
CA PHE A 96 -1.09 13.73 3.12
C PHE A 96 -1.16 15.25 3.18
N SER A 97 -1.58 15.89 2.08
CA SER A 97 -1.75 17.33 1.99
C SER A 97 -3.14 17.79 2.43
N GLU A 98 -4.17 17.10 1.96
CA GLU A 98 -5.56 17.49 2.19
C GLU A 98 -6.08 16.96 3.54
N GLU A 99 -6.95 17.74 4.16
CA GLU A 99 -7.50 17.41 5.49
C GLU A 99 -8.72 16.49 5.41
N ASP A 100 -9.41 16.45 4.28
CA ASP A 100 -10.69 15.77 4.10
C ASP A 100 -10.61 14.48 3.24
N TRP A 101 -9.40 13.98 2.95
CA TRP A 101 -9.23 12.81 2.07
C TRP A 101 -10.00 11.56 2.57
N ILE A 102 -10.14 11.40 3.89
CA ILE A 102 -10.90 10.29 4.48
C ILE A 102 -12.38 10.43 4.10
N GLU A 103 -12.95 11.60 4.28
CA GLU A 103 -14.37 11.83 3.98
C GLU A 103 -14.65 11.72 2.47
N GLN A 104 -13.76 12.23 1.63
CA GLN A 104 -13.86 12.05 0.18
C GLN A 104 -13.82 10.55 -0.20
N ALA A 105 -12.93 9.77 0.43
CA ALA A 105 -12.84 8.34 0.19
C ALA A 105 -14.11 7.61 0.65
N LYS A 106 -14.62 7.92 1.86
CA LYS A 106 -15.87 7.34 2.38
C LYS A 106 -17.04 7.58 1.43
N GLN A 107 -17.20 8.81 0.94
CA GLN A 107 -18.27 9.16 -0.01
C GLN A 107 -18.22 8.29 -1.28
N LYS A 108 -17.03 8.08 -1.84
CA LYS A 108 -16.87 7.21 -3.01
C LYS A 108 -17.15 5.74 -2.70
N ILE A 109 -16.63 5.24 -1.57
CA ILE A 109 -16.77 3.85 -1.14
C ILE A 109 -18.23 3.50 -0.82
N ASP A 110 -18.98 4.43 -0.23
CA ASP A 110 -20.39 4.18 0.11
C ASP A 110 -21.31 4.11 -1.10
N ASN A 111 -20.92 4.76 -2.20
CA ASN A 111 -21.66 4.74 -3.45
C ASN A 111 -21.31 3.53 -4.35
N LYS A 112 -20.32 2.70 -3.98
CA LYS A 112 -19.89 1.59 -4.81
C LYS A 112 -19.38 0.42 -3.94
N GLU A 113 -19.92 -0.77 -4.20
CA GLU A 113 -19.46 -1.99 -3.55
C GLU A 113 -18.06 -2.39 -4.02
N ASN A 114 -17.33 -3.11 -3.17
CA ASN A 114 -16.01 -3.68 -3.47
C ASN A 114 -15.01 -2.68 -4.06
N LEU A 115 -15.03 -1.43 -3.56
CA LEU A 115 -14.16 -0.37 -4.03
C LEU A 115 -12.93 -0.21 -3.13
N PHE A 116 -11.74 -0.26 -3.73
CA PHE A 116 -10.49 0.17 -3.11
C PHE A 116 -10.08 1.53 -3.68
N ILE A 117 -9.72 2.46 -2.81
CA ILE A 117 -9.30 3.81 -3.21
C ILE A 117 -7.83 4.02 -2.84
N GLN A 118 -7.02 4.47 -3.81
CA GLN A 118 -5.77 5.14 -3.48
C GLN A 118 -6.09 6.59 -3.10
N PRO A 119 -5.86 7.01 -1.83
CA PRO A 119 -6.23 8.35 -1.40
C PRO A 119 -5.27 9.42 -1.95
N PHE A 120 -4.82 9.23 -3.19
CA PHE A 120 -3.96 10.15 -3.93
C PHE A 120 -4.01 9.90 -5.44
N SER A 121 -3.79 10.96 -6.22
CA SER A 121 -3.61 10.89 -7.68
C SER A 121 -2.15 10.78 -8.09
N SER A 122 -1.23 11.28 -7.25
CA SER A 122 0.21 11.23 -7.51
C SER A 122 1.03 11.24 -6.22
N VAL A 123 2.19 10.61 -6.28
CA VAL A 123 3.20 10.63 -5.23
C VAL A 123 4.38 11.50 -5.65
N HIS A 124 4.75 12.45 -4.79
CA HIS A 124 5.90 13.34 -4.98
C HIS A 124 7.01 12.95 -4.00
N TYR A 125 8.13 12.49 -4.53
CA TYR A 125 9.26 12.04 -3.72
C TYR A 125 10.08 13.23 -3.25
N LEU A 126 10.13 13.44 -1.94
CA LEU A 126 10.87 14.55 -1.34
C LEU A 126 12.39 14.30 -1.39
N PRO A 127 13.19 15.37 -1.51
CA PRO A 127 14.63 15.26 -1.42
C PRO A 127 15.09 14.74 -0.05
N ARG A 128 16.34 14.28 0.00
CA ARG A 128 16.96 13.87 1.26
C ARG A 128 16.90 15.00 2.29
N ASN A 129 16.59 14.66 3.53
CA ASN A 129 16.45 15.58 4.68
C ASN A 129 15.25 16.55 4.62
N HIS A 130 14.35 16.40 3.65
CA HIS A 130 13.08 17.13 3.66
C HIS A 130 12.02 16.33 4.41
N THR A 131 11.43 16.95 5.43
CA THR A 131 10.40 16.36 6.29
C THR A 131 9.01 16.93 6.03
N LYS A 132 8.92 17.87 5.10
CA LYS A 132 7.68 18.50 4.62
C LYS A 132 7.84 18.94 3.18
N TYR A 133 6.74 19.08 2.47
CA TYR A 133 6.73 19.68 1.14
C TYR A 133 6.94 21.21 1.23
N ASN A 134 7.80 21.73 0.38
CA ASN A 134 8.15 23.16 0.29
C ASN A 134 8.14 23.66 -1.16
N GLY A 135 7.34 23.03 -2.03
CA GLY A 135 7.29 23.37 -3.46
C GLY A 135 8.25 22.57 -4.34
N PHE A 136 9.15 21.76 -3.76
CA PHE A 136 10.16 21.00 -4.51
C PHE A 136 10.07 19.49 -4.23
N TYR A 137 10.22 18.68 -5.28
CA TYR A 137 10.32 17.21 -5.23
C TYR A 137 11.33 16.73 -6.29
N THR A 138 11.93 15.57 -6.06
CA THR A 138 12.94 14.99 -6.96
C THR A 138 12.31 14.19 -8.10
N PHE A 139 11.14 13.60 -7.87
CA PHE A 139 10.46 12.73 -8.81
C PHE A 139 8.96 12.70 -8.49
N LYS A 140 8.14 12.56 -9.52
CA LYS A 140 6.68 12.37 -9.41
C LYS A 140 6.27 11.08 -10.11
N HIS A 141 5.31 10.37 -9.52
CA HIS A 141 4.71 9.18 -10.12
C HIS A 141 3.20 9.21 -9.88
N ASP A 142 2.40 8.99 -10.92
CA ASP A 142 0.95 8.89 -10.77
C ASP A 142 0.56 7.59 -10.05
N SER A 143 -0.60 7.57 -9.39
CA SER A 143 -1.18 6.37 -8.80
C SER A 143 -1.64 5.41 -9.88
N ILE A 144 -1.67 4.11 -9.58
CA ILE A 144 -2.20 3.10 -10.51
C ILE A 144 -3.71 3.30 -10.70
N SER A 145 -4.43 3.67 -9.63
CA SER A 145 -5.87 3.92 -9.71
C SER A 145 -6.20 5.06 -10.65
N LYS A 146 -5.41 6.14 -10.63
CA LYS A 146 -5.56 7.23 -11.61
C LYS A 146 -5.37 6.71 -13.03
N GLN A 147 -4.32 5.92 -13.27
CA GLN A 147 -4.06 5.38 -14.61
C GLN A 147 -5.22 4.50 -15.11
N VAL A 148 -5.79 3.67 -14.23
CA VAL A 148 -6.95 2.83 -14.55
C VAL A 148 -8.18 3.69 -14.88
N VAL A 149 -8.50 4.68 -14.04
CA VAL A 149 -9.68 5.54 -14.25
C VAL A 149 -9.57 6.34 -15.53
N VAL A 150 -8.43 6.99 -15.80
CA VAL A 150 -8.24 7.81 -17.01
C VAL A 150 -8.19 6.97 -18.29
N SER A 151 -7.86 5.68 -18.18
CA SER A 151 -7.90 4.73 -19.29
C SER A 151 -9.32 4.21 -19.59
N GLY A 152 -10.34 4.61 -18.82
CA GLY A 152 -11.72 4.12 -18.99
C GLY A 152 -12.02 2.84 -18.20
N GLY A 153 -11.36 2.65 -17.04
CA GLY A 153 -11.53 1.49 -16.15
C GLY A 153 -10.63 0.31 -16.50
N LYS A 154 -10.92 -0.85 -15.91
CA LYS A 154 -10.11 -2.08 -16.06
C LYS A 154 -9.87 -2.47 -17.54
N ASP A 155 -10.93 -2.50 -18.34
CA ASP A 155 -10.83 -2.93 -19.73
C ASP A 155 -10.06 -1.94 -20.59
N GLY A 156 -10.24 -0.64 -20.35
CA GLY A 156 -9.45 0.39 -20.97
C GLY A 156 -7.97 0.28 -20.61
N TYR A 157 -7.67 0.10 -19.33
CA TYR A 157 -6.29 -0.08 -18.86
C TYR A 157 -5.63 -1.34 -19.45
N LYS A 158 -6.34 -2.48 -19.52
CA LYS A 158 -5.85 -3.70 -20.18
C LYS A 158 -5.39 -3.45 -21.62
N LYS A 159 -6.12 -2.63 -22.36
CA LYS A 159 -5.76 -2.25 -23.74
C LYS A 159 -4.50 -1.42 -23.82
N THR A 160 -4.22 -0.59 -22.81
CA THR A 160 -3.01 0.24 -22.77
C THR A 160 -1.74 -0.54 -22.44
N LEU A 161 -1.84 -1.74 -21.84
CA LEU A 161 -0.67 -2.52 -21.38
C LEU A 161 0.39 -2.78 -22.47
N PHE A 162 -0.03 -2.80 -23.73
CA PHE A 162 0.82 -3.09 -24.88
C PHE A 162 1.03 -1.90 -25.80
N SER A 163 0.56 -0.71 -25.41
CA SER A 163 0.81 0.52 -26.16
C SER A 163 2.19 1.09 -25.86
N GLU A 164 2.75 1.85 -26.79
CA GLU A 164 4.00 2.59 -26.60
C GLU A 164 3.89 3.64 -25.49
N ASP A 165 2.70 4.19 -25.29
CA ASP A 165 2.37 5.21 -24.28
C ASP A 165 2.01 4.62 -22.92
N PHE A 166 2.24 3.31 -22.71
CA PHE A 166 1.88 2.68 -21.45
C PHE A 166 2.61 3.28 -20.26
N VAL A 167 1.85 3.79 -19.30
CA VAL A 167 2.35 4.30 -18.01
C VAL A 167 1.89 3.40 -16.88
N TYR A 168 2.83 2.74 -16.23
CA TYR A 168 2.56 2.00 -15.01
C TYR A 168 2.48 2.96 -13.82
N GLY A 169 1.29 3.06 -13.20
CA GLY A 169 1.08 3.84 -11.99
C GLY A 169 1.71 3.20 -10.75
N ASN A 170 1.89 3.97 -9.68
CA ASN A 170 2.35 3.44 -8.39
C ASN A 170 1.27 2.56 -7.75
N PRO A 171 1.53 1.26 -7.49
CA PRO A 171 0.53 0.32 -6.95
C PRO A 171 0.44 0.33 -5.43
N GLY A 172 1.43 0.89 -4.73
CA GLY A 172 1.56 0.84 -3.27
C GLY A 172 1.18 2.14 -2.58
N ILE A 173 1.85 2.43 -1.48
CA ILE A 173 1.82 3.65 -0.67
C ILE A 173 0.65 3.72 0.30
N ALA A 174 -0.59 3.82 -0.18
CA ALA A 174 -1.78 3.91 0.66
C ALA A 174 -3.01 3.41 -0.08
N TRP A 175 -3.89 2.75 0.66
CA TRP A 175 -5.20 2.30 0.21
C TRP A 175 -6.22 2.47 1.33
N ILE A 176 -7.49 2.69 0.97
CA ILE A 176 -8.63 2.69 1.88
C ILE A 176 -9.81 1.97 1.23
N THR A 177 -10.56 1.19 2.04
CA THR A 177 -11.75 0.46 1.61
C THR A 177 -12.67 0.18 2.80
N LYS A 178 -13.86 -0.39 2.59
CA LYS A 178 -14.67 -0.95 3.69
C LYS A 178 -13.94 -2.13 4.35
N LYS A 179 -14.02 -2.24 5.68
CA LYS A 179 -13.51 -3.40 6.42
C LYS A 179 -14.04 -4.71 5.84
N GLU A 180 -15.34 -4.77 5.57
CA GLU A 180 -15.99 -5.95 4.99
C GLU A 180 -15.41 -6.31 3.60
N THR A 181 -15.16 -5.31 2.76
CA THR A 181 -14.54 -5.53 1.44
C THR A 181 -13.16 -6.16 1.58
N LEU A 182 -12.33 -5.68 2.53
CA LEU A 182 -10.99 -6.24 2.77
C LEU A 182 -11.07 -7.65 3.39
N LEU A 183 -12.04 -7.91 4.26
CA LEU A 183 -12.25 -9.26 4.84
C LEU A 183 -12.69 -10.28 3.78
N ASN A 184 -13.57 -9.87 2.86
CA ASN A 184 -14.06 -10.73 1.78
C ASN A 184 -13.03 -10.88 0.63
N ASN A 185 -12.14 -9.89 0.49
CA ASN A 185 -11.11 -9.85 -0.54
C ASN A 185 -9.74 -9.53 0.08
N PRO A 186 -9.18 -10.45 0.87
CA PRO A 186 -7.91 -10.21 1.57
C PRO A 186 -6.78 -9.95 0.59
N LEU A 187 -5.81 -9.16 1.04
CA LEU A 187 -4.58 -8.93 0.30
C LEU A 187 -3.87 -10.27 0.05
N TYR A 188 -3.31 -10.43 -1.13
CA TYR A 188 -2.46 -11.57 -1.43
C TYR A 188 -1.17 -11.48 -0.59
N ASP A 189 -0.97 -12.43 0.30
CA ASP A 189 0.04 -12.37 1.36
C ASP A 189 1.20 -13.39 1.22
N LYS A 190 1.27 -14.07 0.07
CA LYS A 190 2.34 -15.04 -0.20
C LYS A 190 3.60 -14.39 -0.83
N CYS A 191 3.58 -13.07 -1.11
CA CYS A 191 4.72 -12.31 -1.63
C CYS A 191 5.74 -11.97 -0.54
N ILE A 192 6.37 -12.99 0.03
CA ILE A 192 7.31 -12.89 1.15
C ILE A 192 8.63 -12.17 0.84
N VAL A 193 8.90 -11.86 -0.42
CA VAL A 193 10.10 -11.13 -0.88
C VAL A 193 9.78 -9.69 -1.30
N GLY A 194 8.55 -9.22 -1.06
CA GLY A 194 8.04 -7.92 -1.52
C GLY A 194 7.35 -8.01 -2.89
N GLY A 195 6.72 -6.92 -3.30
CA GLY A 195 5.94 -6.88 -4.55
C GLY A 195 4.47 -7.23 -4.37
N GLY A 196 3.99 -7.40 -3.13
CA GLY A 196 2.58 -7.68 -2.83
C GLY A 196 1.62 -6.62 -3.38
N ASP A 197 2.00 -5.36 -3.33
CA ASP A 197 1.21 -4.26 -3.93
C ASP A 197 0.95 -4.52 -5.43
N THR A 198 2.00 -4.93 -6.17
CA THR A 198 1.87 -5.24 -7.61
C THR A 198 0.98 -6.46 -7.85
N ILE A 199 1.12 -7.51 -7.04
CA ILE A 199 0.32 -8.73 -7.17
C ILE A 199 -1.16 -8.44 -6.86
N ASN A 200 -1.44 -7.63 -5.85
CA ASN A 200 -2.82 -7.24 -5.55
C ASN A 200 -3.46 -6.46 -6.72
N ILE A 201 -2.72 -5.57 -7.38
CA ILE A 201 -3.20 -4.89 -8.59
C ILE A 201 -3.48 -5.88 -9.71
N ILE A 202 -2.59 -6.84 -9.95
CA ILE A 202 -2.81 -7.88 -10.97
C ILE A 202 -4.11 -8.62 -10.69
N LYS A 203 -4.30 -9.05 -9.43
CA LYS A 203 -5.52 -9.72 -8.97
C LYS A 203 -6.78 -8.85 -9.12
N TRP A 204 -6.74 -7.58 -8.67
CA TRP A 204 -7.90 -6.69 -8.69
C TRP A 204 -8.31 -6.26 -10.09
N LEU A 205 -7.35 -6.18 -11.01
CA LEU A 205 -7.60 -5.81 -12.42
C LEU A 205 -7.78 -7.02 -13.33
N ASP A 206 -7.79 -8.25 -12.80
CA ASP A 206 -7.89 -9.52 -13.55
C ASP A 206 -6.83 -9.60 -14.67
N LEU A 207 -5.56 -9.30 -14.34
CA LEU A 207 -4.46 -9.27 -15.30
C LEU A 207 -3.68 -10.59 -15.37
N GLU A 208 -3.99 -11.56 -14.49
CA GLU A 208 -3.28 -12.85 -14.36
C GLU A 208 -3.32 -13.68 -15.64
N GLU A 209 -4.40 -13.58 -16.42
CA GLU A 209 -4.55 -14.28 -17.72
C GLU A 209 -3.78 -13.59 -18.86
N THR A 210 -3.20 -12.41 -18.61
CA THR A 210 -2.48 -11.65 -19.62
C THR A 210 -1.13 -12.31 -19.90
N LYS A 211 -0.91 -12.75 -21.15
CA LYS A 211 0.31 -13.49 -21.56
C LYS A 211 1.63 -12.79 -21.26
N SER A 212 1.59 -11.46 -21.20
CA SER A 212 2.74 -10.64 -20.84
C SER A 212 2.24 -9.43 -20.04
N ILE A 213 2.74 -9.28 -18.81
CA ILE A 213 2.47 -8.11 -17.99
C ILE A 213 3.73 -7.26 -18.00
N PRO A 214 3.74 -6.10 -18.69
CA PRO A 214 4.98 -5.35 -18.99
C PRO A 214 5.76 -4.92 -17.75
N PHE A 215 5.08 -4.72 -16.62
CA PHE A 215 5.70 -4.28 -15.38
C PHE A 215 6.22 -5.43 -14.50
N ILE A 216 5.96 -6.69 -14.85
CA ILE A 216 6.59 -7.84 -14.20
C ILE A 216 7.93 -8.11 -14.89
N LYS A 217 8.96 -7.43 -14.42
CA LYS A 217 10.31 -7.51 -14.98
C LYS A 217 11.03 -8.83 -14.65
N TYR A 218 10.57 -9.54 -13.62
CA TYR A 218 11.27 -10.73 -13.11
C TYR A 218 10.53 -12.02 -13.47
N LYS A 219 11.13 -12.82 -14.33
CA LYS A 219 10.55 -14.09 -14.81
C LYS A 219 10.18 -15.04 -13.66
N LYS A 220 11.00 -15.07 -12.60
CA LYS A 220 10.80 -15.89 -11.41
C LYS A 220 9.57 -15.45 -10.58
N PHE A 221 9.29 -14.16 -10.55
CA PHE A 221 8.10 -13.57 -9.94
C PHE A 221 6.82 -14.05 -10.64
N LYS A 222 6.83 -14.05 -11.97
CA LYS A 222 5.69 -14.49 -12.79
C LYS A 222 5.32 -15.95 -12.50
N ASN A 223 6.29 -16.85 -12.48
CA ASN A 223 6.02 -18.29 -12.37
C ASN A 223 5.49 -18.69 -10.99
N ASN A 224 5.92 -18.03 -9.91
CA ASN A 224 5.59 -18.46 -8.55
C ASN A 224 4.28 -17.84 -8.01
N PHE A 225 3.90 -16.66 -8.47
CA PHE A 225 2.75 -15.92 -7.90
C PHE A 225 1.59 -15.79 -8.88
N ILE A 226 1.83 -15.62 -10.18
CA ILE A 226 0.76 -15.52 -11.17
C ILE A 226 0.01 -16.83 -11.30
N ASP A 227 0.73 -17.96 -11.32
CA ASP A 227 0.10 -19.29 -11.38
C ASP A 227 -0.76 -19.56 -10.15
N ASP A 228 -0.32 -19.11 -8.97
CA ASP A 228 -1.13 -19.19 -7.76
C ASP A 228 -2.39 -18.28 -7.83
N LEU A 229 -2.26 -17.07 -8.38
CA LEU A 229 -3.40 -16.16 -8.57
C LEU A 229 -4.47 -16.75 -9.49
N LEU A 230 -4.08 -17.49 -10.54
CA LEU A 230 -5.02 -18.15 -11.45
C LEU A 230 -5.90 -19.20 -10.74
N THR A 231 -5.47 -19.72 -9.59
CA THR A 231 -6.25 -20.66 -8.78
C THR A 231 -7.27 -19.98 -7.86
N LEU A 232 -7.16 -18.67 -7.65
CA LEU A 232 -8.05 -17.91 -6.77
C LEU A 232 -9.34 -17.52 -7.51
N PRO A 233 -10.45 -17.37 -6.77
CA PRO A 233 -11.67 -16.82 -7.34
C PRO A 233 -11.44 -15.43 -7.94
N LYS A 234 -12.04 -15.16 -9.10
CA LYS A 234 -12.04 -13.81 -9.67
C LYS A 234 -12.73 -12.85 -8.71
N ASN A 235 -12.14 -11.68 -8.55
CA ASN A 235 -12.68 -10.64 -7.69
C ASN A 235 -13.46 -9.62 -8.51
N ASN A 236 -14.60 -9.19 -7.98
CA ASN A 236 -15.29 -8.02 -8.50
C ASN A 236 -14.83 -6.76 -7.75
N ILE A 237 -13.53 -6.48 -7.79
CA ILE A 237 -12.92 -5.31 -7.16
C ILE A 237 -12.81 -4.19 -8.18
N ASP A 238 -13.25 -3.01 -7.80
CA ASP A 238 -12.96 -1.77 -8.51
C ASP A 238 -11.93 -0.94 -7.76
N ILE A 239 -11.20 -0.12 -8.50
CA ILE A 239 -10.25 0.84 -7.92
C ILE A 239 -10.54 2.25 -8.39
N ASP A 240 -10.31 3.22 -7.49
CA ASP A 240 -10.47 4.65 -7.77
C ASP A 240 -9.43 5.45 -6.96
N TYR A 241 -9.40 6.76 -7.10
CA TYR A 241 -8.45 7.62 -6.41
C TYR A 241 -9.10 8.92 -5.89
N ILE A 242 -8.38 9.58 -4.98
CA ILE A 242 -8.66 10.98 -4.58
C ILE A 242 -7.66 11.87 -5.31
N ASP A 243 -8.15 12.98 -5.91
CA ASP A 243 -7.31 13.86 -6.70
C ASP A 243 -6.51 14.84 -5.82
N GLN A 244 -5.52 14.30 -5.15
CA GLN A 244 -4.54 15.05 -4.36
C GLN A 244 -3.14 14.42 -4.49
N PRO A 245 -2.06 15.18 -4.29
CA PRO A 245 -0.73 14.61 -4.14
C PRO A 245 -0.53 14.06 -2.73
N VAL A 246 0.32 13.03 -2.61
CA VAL A 246 0.97 12.67 -1.35
C VAL A 246 2.47 12.85 -1.47
N PHE A 247 3.15 13.07 -0.35
CA PHE A 247 4.58 13.32 -0.31
C PHE A 247 5.29 12.16 0.37
N HIS A 248 6.24 11.55 -0.37
CA HIS A 248 7.02 10.42 0.11
C HIS A 248 8.34 10.92 0.69
N LEU A 249 8.56 10.66 1.97
CA LEU A 249 9.79 10.99 2.69
C LEU A 249 10.95 10.13 2.19
N ASN A 250 12.12 10.73 2.03
CA ASN A 250 13.31 10.00 1.58
C ASN A 250 13.84 9.08 2.69
N HIS A 251 14.06 7.82 2.39
CA HIS A 251 14.63 6.84 3.33
C HIS A 251 15.83 6.05 2.77
N GLY A 252 16.54 6.62 1.79
CA GLY A 252 17.75 6.05 1.22
C GLY A 252 17.60 5.66 -0.25
N ASN A 253 18.68 5.16 -0.82
CA ASN A 253 18.75 4.82 -2.24
C ASN A 253 17.99 3.51 -2.55
N LYS A 254 17.42 3.44 -3.76
CA LYS A 254 16.74 2.20 -4.25
C LYS A 254 17.68 0.99 -4.28
N ILE A 255 18.98 1.21 -4.49
CA ILE A 255 19.98 0.14 -4.54
C ILE A 255 20.12 -0.57 -3.18
N ASP A 256 19.93 0.16 -2.07
CA ASP A 256 20.01 -0.39 -0.73
C ASP A 256 18.81 -1.30 -0.37
N ARG A 257 17.77 -1.28 -1.19
CA ARG A 257 16.55 -2.09 -1.00
C ARG A 257 16.65 -3.49 -1.59
N GLN A 258 17.70 -3.77 -2.37
CA GLN A 258 18.00 -5.07 -2.97
C GLN A 258 16.81 -5.73 -3.70
N TYR A 259 15.96 -4.93 -4.37
CA TYR A 259 14.74 -5.42 -5.00
C TYR A 259 14.96 -6.59 -5.98
N ALA A 260 16.09 -6.61 -6.69
CA ALA A 260 16.41 -7.66 -7.63
C ALA A 260 16.90 -8.95 -6.94
N SER A 261 17.76 -8.85 -5.92
CA SER A 261 18.36 -9.98 -5.23
C SER A 261 17.42 -10.66 -4.22
N ARG A 262 16.36 -9.98 -3.76
CA ARG A 262 15.37 -10.61 -2.88
C ARG A 262 14.70 -11.84 -3.49
N PHE A 263 14.52 -11.87 -4.81
CA PHE A 263 13.91 -13.00 -5.50
C PHE A 263 14.83 -14.23 -5.61
N ASP A 264 16.10 -14.09 -5.29
CA ASP A 264 17.08 -15.18 -5.23
C ASP A 264 17.13 -15.81 -3.82
N LEU A 265 16.52 -15.18 -2.82
CA LEU A 265 16.36 -15.78 -1.51
C LEU A 265 15.37 -16.94 -1.66
N LYS A 266 15.83 -18.16 -1.38
CA LYS A 266 14.94 -19.31 -1.24
C LYS A 266 14.19 -19.17 0.07
N PRO A 267 12.86 -19.48 0.10
CA PRO A 267 12.11 -19.55 1.33
C PRO A 267 12.64 -20.64 2.25
#